data_5edef1a099f8dcfb6c6a51a8456179e6
#
_entry.id   5edef1a099f8dcfb6c6a51a8456179e6
#
_cell.length_a   1.000
_cell.length_b   1.000
_cell.length_c   1.000
_cell.angle_alpha   90.00
_cell.angle_beta   90.00
_cell.angle_gamma   90.00
#
_symmetry.space_group_name_H-M   'P 1'
#
loop_
_entity.id
_entity.type
_entity.pdbx_description
1 polymer ?
#
loop_
_entity_poly.entity_id
_entity_poly.type
_entity_poly.pdbx_seq_one_letter_code
_entity_poly.pdbx_strand_id
1 'polypeptide(L)'
;MGSITNNINPDHYSKECSLECIEAMEIVFGEKTVLDFCICNAWKYIWRWKNKNGKEDLCKAHWYVDRAFKYSDYISTEDHDILNRMIDYLTTMTNAESEET
;
A
#
# COMPACT_ATOMS: atom_id res chain seq x y z
N MET A 1 11.10 -17.01 15.29
CA MET A 1 10.40 -17.75 14.28
C MET A 1 11.11 -17.74 12.95
N GLY A 2 12.22 -18.44 12.92
CA GLY A 2 13.01 -18.54 11.72
C GLY A 2 12.29 -19.20 10.56
N SER A 3 11.34 -20.08 10.89
CA SER A 3 10.62 -20.81 9.86
C SER A 3 9.79 -19.90 8.95
N ILE A 4 9.33 -18.77 9.46
CA ILE A 4 8.55 -17.83 8.65
C ILE A 4 9.40 -17.29 7.52
N THR A 5 10.63 -16.93 7.85
CA THR A 5 11.56 -16.38 6.88
C THR A 5 11.84 -17.38 5.76
N ASN A 6 12.01 -18.64 6.13
CA ASN A 6 12.34 -19.67 5.16
C ASN A 6 11.20 -20.00 4.22
N ASN A 7 9.99 -19.67 4.60
CA ASN A 7 8.81 -19.97 3.82
C ASN A 7 8.33 -18.81 2.95
N ILE A 8 9.01 -17.69 3.02
CA ILE A 8 8.61 -16.54 2.22
C ILE A 8 9.01 -16.79 0.78
N ASN A 9 8.02 -16.73 -0.08
CA ASN A 9 8.17 -16.89 -1.49
C ASN A 9 8.83 -15.64 -2.08
N PRO A 10 9.67 -15.76 -3.12
CA PRO A 10 10.32 -14.59 -3.73
C PRO A 10 9.36 -13.48 -4.15
N ASP A 11 8.16 -13.82 -4.55
CA ASP A 11 7.17 -12.82 -4.92
C ASP A 11 6.77 -11.96 -3.73
N HIS A 12 6.83 -12.50 -2.53
CA HIS A 12 6.54 -11.74 -1.32
C HIS A 12 7.66 -10.77 -0.98
N TYR A 13 8.88 -11.08 -1.35
CA TYR A 13 10.01 -10.18 -1.10
C TYR A 13 9.92 -8.90 -1.90
N SER A 14 9.25 -8.92 -3.04
CA SER A 14 9.10 -7.72 -3.84
C SER A 14 8.16 -6.70 -3.19
N LYS A 15 7.45 -7.10 -2.13
CA LYS A 15 6.54 -6.25 -1.41
C LYS A 15 7.15 -5.86 -0.08
N GLU A 16 6.85 -4.67 0.37
CA GLU A 16 7.31 -4.20 1.67
C GLU A 16 6.73 -5.01 2.80
N CYS A 17 5.48 -5.45 2.62
CA CYS A 17 4.79 -6.20 3.63
C CYS A 17 3.85 -7.20 2.95
N SER A 18 3.98 -8.48 3.29
CA SER A 18 3.13 -9.50 2.71
C SER A 18 1.73 -9.44 3.31
N LEU A 19 0.77 -10.08 2.64
CA LEU A 19 -0.59 -10.17 3.13
C LEU A 19 -0.64 -10.82 4.51
N GLU A 20 0.16 -11.86 4.72
CA GLU A 20 0.21 -12.53 6.01
C GLU A 20 0.68 -11.60 7.12
N CYS A 21 1.64 -10.74 6.81
CA CYS A 21 2.11 -9.75 7.77
C CYS A 21 1.01 -8.76 8.13
N ILE A 22 0.27 -8.29 7.14
CA ILE A 22 -0.85 -7.35 7.37
C ILE A 22 -1.91 -8.00 8.25
N GLU A 23 -2.23 -9.27 8.00
CA GLU A 23 -3.23 -9.97 8.80
C GLU A 23 -2.77 -10.14 10.24
N ALA A 24 -1.49 -10.43 10.43
CA ALA A 24 -0.93 -10.52 11.78
C ALA A 24 -0.98 -9.17 12.48
N MET A 25 -0.71 -8.10 11.75
CA MET A 25 -0.78 -6.75 12.31
C MET A 25 -2.20 -6.41 12.76
N GLU A 26 -3.21 -6.86 12.02
CA GLU A 26 -4.60 -6.65 12.43
C GLU A 26 -4.89 -7.27 13.78
N ILE A 27 -4.36 -8.46 14.01
CA ILE A 27 -4.56 -9.17 15.27
C ILE A 27 -3.85 -8.46 16.42
N VAL A 28 -2.64 -7.99 16.18
CA VAL A 28 -1.80 -7.40 17.23
C VAL A 28 -2.24 -5.96 17.54
N PHE A 29 -2.48 -5.15 16.52
CA PHE A 29 -2.67 -3.70 16.68
C PHE A 29 -4.10 -3.24 16.44
N GLY A 30 -4.94 -4.06 15.83
CA GLY A 30 -6.29 -3.69 15.47
C GLY A 30 -6.35 -3.04 14.09
N GLU A 31 -7.56 -3.05 13.53
CA GLU A 31 -7.77 -2.61 12.14
C GLU A 31 -7.52 -1.12 11.94
N LYS A 32 -7.85 -0.29 12.92
CA LYS A 32 -7.64 1.15 12.79
C LYS A 32 -6.17 1.49 12.61
N THR A 33 -5.31 0.83 13.38
CA THR A 33 -3.87 1.05 13.27
C THR A 33 -3.35 0.59 11.91
N VAL A 34 -3.87 -0.53 11.42
CA VAL A 34 -3.45 -1.04 10.11
C VAL A 34 -3.93 -0.13 8.99
N LEU A 35 -5.12 0.45 9.12
CA LEU A 35 -5.59 1.46 8.17
C LEU A 35 -4.59 2.61 8.09
N ASP A 36 -4.17 3.15 9.22
CA ASP A 36 -3.21 4.25 9.25
C ASP A 36 -1.88 3.86 8.62
N PHE A 37 -1.43 2.64 8.90
CA PHE A 37 -0.22 2.10 8.30
C PHE A 37 -0.33 2.06 6.77
N CYS A 38 -1.48 1.61 6.25
CA CYS A 38 -1.68 1.53 4.81
C CYS A 38 -1.67 2.91 4.15
N ILE A 39 -2.32 3.88 4.78
CA ILE A 39 -2.34 5.25 4.25
C ILE A 39 -0.91 5.81 4.20
N CYS A 40 -0.16 5.64 5.27
CA CYS A 40 1.22 6.15 5.33
C CYS A 40 2.13 5.47 4.32
N ASN A 41 1.97 4.16 4.13
CA ASN A 41 2.79 3.45 3.16
C ASN A 41 2.44 3.85 1.72
N ALA A 42 1.15 4.03 1.43
CA ALA A 42 0.76 4.51 0.11
C ALA A 42 1.42 5.85 -0.16
N TRP A 43 1.39 6.76 0.81
CA TRP A 43 2.03 8.06 0.67
C TRP A 43 3.53 7.94 0.44
N LYS A 44 4.21 7.08 1.19
CA LYS A 44 5.64 6.88 1.04
C LYS A 44 6.01 6.48 -0.39
N TYR A 45 5.25 5.57 -0.99
CA TYR A 45 5.53 5.13 -2.36
C TYR A 45 5.22 6.22 -3.38
N ILE A 46 4.17 6.99 -3.15
CA ILE A 46 3.85 8.15 -3.98
C ILE A 46 4.99 9.17 -3.93
N TRP A 47 5.54 9.39 -2.76
CA TRP A 47 6.63 10.34 -2.57
C TRP A 47 7.89 9.96 -3.34
N ARG A 48 8.20 8.68 -3.38
CA ARG A 48 9.53 8.26 -3.83
C ARG A 48 9.57 7.62 -5.22
N TRP A 49 8.44 7.32 -5.84
CA TRP A 49 8.44 6.45 -7.03
C TRP A 49 9.33 6.94 -8.17
N LYS A 50 9.41 8.25 -8.41
CA LYS A 50 10.21 8.80 -9.49
C LYS A 50 11.72 8.59 -9.29
N ASN A 51 12.15 8.56 -8.05
CA ASN A 51 13.55 8.48 -7.68
C ASN A 51 13.98 7.11 -7.22
N LYS A 52 13.08 6.14 -7.28
CA LYS A 52 13.39 4.80 -6.81
C LYS A 52 12.96 3.77 -7.86
N ASN A 53 11.85 3.12 -7.64
CA ASN A 53 11.46 1.95 -8.42
C ASN A 53 10.41 2.19 -9.49
N GLY A 54 10.03 3.44 -9.73
CA GLY A 54 9.12 3.78 -10.81
C GLY A 54 7.78 3.07 -10.70
N LYS A 55 7.38 2.37 -11.76
CA LYS A 55 6.09 1.69 -11.81
C LYS A 55 5.89 0.71 -10.66
N GLU A 56 6.94 0.08 -10.20
CA GLU A 56 6.84 -0.87 -9.09
C GLU A 56 6.34 -0.16 -7.84
N ASP A 57 6.87 1.03 -7.55
CA ASP A 57 6.41 1.80 -6.40
C ASP A 57 4.98 2.29 -6.58
N LEU A 58 4.59 2.65 -7.81
CA LEU A 58 3.20 3.02 -8.06
C LEU A 58 2.27 1.85 -7.79
N CYS A 59 2.66 0.64 -8.18
CA CYS A 59 1.87 -0.55 -7.90
C CYS A 59 1.74 -0.82 -6.41
N LYS A 60 2.82 -0.62 -5.66
CA LYS A 60 2.79 -0.77 -4.21
C LYS A 60 1.85 0.24 -3.58
N ALA A 61 1.89 1.49 -4.04
CA ALA A 61 0.99 2.52 -3.53
C ALA A 61 -0.47 2.13 -3.78
N HIS A 62 -0.78 1.65 -4.99
CA HIS A 62 -2.13 1.18 -5.30
C HIS A 62 -2.56 0.07 -4.35
N TRP A 63 -1.68 -0.89 -4.10
CA TRP A 63 -2.00 -2.00 -3.22
C TRP A 63 -2.38 -1.51 -1.82
N TYR A 64 -1.62 -0.55 -1.28
CA TYR A 64 -1.89 -0.04 0.05
C TYR A 64 -3.17 0.80 0.10
N VAL A 65 -3.46 1.57 -0.94
CA VAL A 65 -4.72 2.31 -1.00
C VAL A 65 -5.90 1.35 -1.04
N ASP A 66 -5.82 0.33 -1.89
CA ASP A 66 -6.89 -0.67 -1.97
C ASP A 66 -7.10 -1.37 -0.64
N ARG A 67 -5.99 -1.73 0.02
CA ARG A 67 -6.09 -2.38 1.33
C ARG A 67 -6.73 -1.48 2.37
N ALA A 68 -6.45 -0.17 2.31
CA ALA A 68 -7.03 0.79 3.25
C ALA A 68 -8.55 0.77 3.19
N PHE A 69 -9.12 0.62 2.00
CA PHE A 69 -10.58 0.61 1.85
C PHE A 69 -11.25 -0.61 2.48
N LYS A 70 -10.49 -1.66 2.78
CA LYS A 70 -11.02 -2.80 3.54
C LYS A 70 -11.52 -2.37 4.91
N TYR A 71 -10.95 -1.32 5.46
CA TYR A 71 -11.24 -0.87 6.82
C TYR A 71 -12.23 0.30 6.83
N SER A 72 -13.25 0.21 5.99
CA SER A 72 -14.19 1.31 5.78
C SER A 72 -14.87 1.81 7.05
N ASP A 73 -15.07 0.92 8.03
CA ASP A 73 -15.70 1.30 9.30
C ASP A 73 -14.88 2.30 10.08
N TYR A 74 -13.59 2.42 9.79
CA TYR A 74 -12.67 3.29 10.52
C TYR A 74 -12.22 4.49 9.72
N ILE A 75 -12.66 4.61 8.48
CA ILE A 75 -12.22 5.71 7.61
C ILE A 75 -12.98 6.98 7.95
N SER A 76 -12.26 8.00 8.42
CA SER A 76 -12.84 9.31 8.69
C SER A 76 -13.08 10.04 7.37
N THR A 77 -13.83 11.15 7.43
CA THR A 77 -14.05 12.01 6.27
C THR A 77 -12.70 12.50 5.73
N GLU A 78 -11.79 12.88 6.61
CA GLU A 78 -10.47 13.35 6.21
C GLU A 78 -9.67 12.25 5.53
N ASP A 79 -9.70 11.05 6.08
CA ASP A 79 -8.99 9.91 5.49
C ASP A 79 -9.55 9.55 4.13
N HIS A 80 -10.88 9.61 4.01
CA HIS A 80 -11.54 9.31 2.75
C HIS A 80 -11.10 10.29 1.65
N ASP A 81 -11.02 11.57 2.00
CA ASP A 81 -10.55 12.60 1.08
C ASP A 81 -9.10 12.36 0.66
N ILE A 82 -8.25 12.03 1.63
CA ILE A 82 -6.84 11.73 1.35
C ILE A 82 -6.73 10.53 0.40
N LEU A 83 -7.46 9.47 0.69
CA LEU A 83 -7.42 8.27 -0.14
C LEU A 83 -7.90 8.55 -1.56
N ASN A 84 -8.96 9.34 -1.72
CA ASN A 84 -9.46 9.70 -3.04
C ASN A 84 -8.46 10.53 -3.82
N ARG A 85 -7.76 11.43 -3.17
CA ARG A 85 -6.72 12.22 -3.83
C ARG A 85 -5.55 11.34 -4.26
N MET A 86 -5.21 10.36 -3.45
CA MET A 86 -4.17 9.40 -3.82
C MET A 86 -4.58 8.57 -5.03
N ILE A 87 -5.82 8.12 -5.07
CA ILE A 87 -6.35 7.35 -6.20
C ILE A 87 -6.25 8.17 -7.48
N ASP A 88 -6.69 9.42 -7.43
CA ASP A 88 -6.65 10.29 -8.61
C ASP A 88 -5.23 10.47 -9.10
N TYR A 89 -4.30 10.73 -8.21
CA TYR A 89 -2.91 10.88 -8.56
C TYR A 89 -2.34 9.60 -9.17
N LEU A 90 -2.59 8.46 -8.52
CA LEU A 90 -2.05 7.18 -8.97
C LEU A 90 -2.61 6.79 -10.33
N THR A 91 -3.89 7.02 -10.55
CA THR A 91 -4.52 6.74 -11.83
C THR A 91 -3.88 7.58 -12.93
N THR A 92 -3.68 8.86 -12.68
CA THR A 92 -3.07 9.76 -13.63
C THR A 92 -1.63 9.33 -13.96
N MET A 93 -0.85 9.04 -12.94
CA MET A 93 0.55 8.68 -13.14
C MET A 93 0.71 7.32 -13.80
N THR A 94 -0.12 6.37 -13.43
CA THR A 94 -0.09 5.03 -14.04
C THR A 94 -0.43 5.11 -15.52
N ASN A 95 -1.43 5.91 -15.89
CA ASN A 95 -1.80 6.09 -17.28
C ASN A 95 -0.68 6.79 -18.07
N ALA A 96 -0.04 7.77 -17.47
CA ALA A 96 1.06 8.48 -18.12
C ALA A 96 2.24 7.53 -18.39
N GLU A 97 2.57 6.67 -17.40
CA GLU A 97 3.63 5.70 -17.59
C GLU A 97 3.29 4.68 -18.67
N SER A 98 2.04 4.28 -18.75
CA SER A 98 1.60 3.34 -19.78
C SER A 98 1.68 3.95 -21.17
N GLU A 99 1.37 5.23 -21.30
CA GLU A 99 1.44 5.93 -22.58
C GLU A 99 2.86 6.10 -23.08
N GLU A 100 3.81 6.22 -22.18
CA GLU A 100 5.21 6.38 -22.52
C GLU A 100 5.86 5.09 -23.00
N THR A 101 5.27 3.97 -22.71
CA THR A 101 5.79 2.70 -23.14
C THR A 101 5.13 2.18 -24.41
#